data_2f4913416c10cee26b923f381a703fec
#
_entry.id   2f4913416c10cee26b923f381a703fec
#
_cell.length_a   1.000
_cell.length_b   1.000
_cell.length_c   1.000
_cell.angle_alpha   90.00
_cell.angle_beta   90.00
_cell.angle_gamma   90.00
#
_symmetry.space_group_name_H-M   'P 1'
#
loop_
_entity.id
_entity.type
_entity.pdbx_description
1 polymer ?
#
loop_
_entity_poly.entity_id
_entity_poly.type
_entity_poly.pdbx_seq_one_letter_code
_entity_poly.pdbx_strand_id
1 'polypeptide(L)'
;YTFHVKATDEDCLWSKEVTELTIRRLPAFYETWWAYLFYVLIVMGVSGYSLYLYLKRVDRKNNEMWADSKEMIKMRIYLDSKVNLPEPEFVQLDKLLLEKAVKAVEDNLTEPDFDVTALADAMNMSRSTLTRKLKAITGRTPLDFIRNIKMKHARHMLEDKDKSVTEVAATLGYFNRKYFTTCFKEEFGMTPS
;
A
#
# COMPACT_ATOMS: atom_id res chain seq x y z
N TYR A 1 -10.03 -22.95 51.16
CA TYR A 1 -10.00 -22.57 52.59
C TYR A 1 -10.32 -23.80 53.39
N THR A 2 -9.51 -24.08 54.41
CA THR A 2 -9.73 -25.19 55.34
C THR A 2 -10.18 -24.58 56.67
N PHE A 3 -11.36 -24.96 57.13
CA PHE A 3 -11.88 -24.55 58.41
C PHE A 3 -11.70 -25.69 59.41
N HIS A 4 -11.10 -25.38 60.56
CA HIS A 4 -10.94 -26.30 61.67
C HIS A 4 -12.02 -25.97 62.72
N VAL A 5 -12.93 -26.89 62.91
CA VAL A 5 -14.04 -26.72 63.87
C VAL A 5 -13.79 -27.64 65.05
N LYS A 6 -13.83 -27.08 66.26
CA LYS A 6 -13.80 -27.83 67.52
C LYS A 6 -15.12 -27.58 68.26
N ALA A 7 -15.70 -28.60 68.81
CA ALA A 7 -16.89 -28.50 69.67
C ALA A 7 -16.48 -28.55 71.14
N THR A 8 -17.21 -27.83 71.95
CA THR A 8 -17.12 -27.94 73.41
C THR A 8 -18.30 -28.74 73.94
N ASP A 9 -18.01 -29.57 74.91
CA ASP A 9 -19.05 -30.29 75.67
C ASP A 9 -19.66 -29.39 76.79
N GLU A 10 -20.73 -29.84 77.44
CA GLU A 10 -21.42 -29.10 78.51
C GLU A 10 -20.50 -28.74 79.68
N ASP A 11 -19.40 -29.48 79.85
CA ASP A 11 -18.38 -29.23 80.87
C ASP A 11 -17.24 -28.25 80.38
N CYS A 12 -17.47 -27.50 79.30
CA CYS A 12 -16.54 -26.55 78.75
C CYS A 12 -15.19 -27.16 78.31
N LEU A 13 -15.09 -28.43 78.10
CA LEU A 13 -13.91 -29.10 77.61
C LEU A 13 -13.94 -29.18 76.05
N TRP A 14 -12.85 -28.74 75.41
CA TRP A 14 -12.70 -28.78 73.96
C TRP A 14 -12.54 -30.22 73.50
N SER A 15 -13.28 -30.57 72.45
CA SER A 15 -13.13 -31.89 71.79
C SER A 15 -11.69 -32.08 71.34
N LYS A 16 -11.14 -33.26 71.56
CA LYS A 16 -9.84 -33.68 71.06
C LYS A 16 -9.83 -33.89 69.54
N GLU A 17 -10.99 -34.14 68.98
CA GLU A 17 -11.16 -34.34 67.57
C GLU A 17 -11.45 -33.00 66.87
N VAL A 18 -10.65 -32.65 65.82
CA VAL A 18 -10.81 -31.49 64.99
C VAL A 18 -11.47 -31.92 63.71
N THR A 19 -12.64 -31.40 63.44
CA THR A 19 -13.31 -31.65 62.15
C THR A 19 -12.81 -30.62 61.12
N GLU A 20 -12.20 -31.12 60.06
CA GLU A 20 -11.69 -30.29 58.97
C GLU A 20 -12.76 -30.21 57.88
N LEU A 21 -13.21 -29.01 57.58
CA LEU A 21 -14.06 -28.73 56.44
C LEU A 21 -13.24 -28.01 55.35
N THR A 22 -12.98 -28.69 54.28
CA THR A 22 -12.25 -28.12 53.13
C THR A 22 -13.22 -27.63 52.08
N ILE A 23 -13.33 -26.32 51.90
CA ILE A 23 -14.13 -25.71 50.85
C ILE A 23 -13.19 -25.43 49.65
N ARG A 24 -13.36 -26.17 48.53
CA ARG A 24 -12.66 -25.92 47.29
C ARG A 24 -13.54 -25.07 46.39
N ARG A 25 -13.12 -23.86 46.10
CA ARG A 25 -13.70 -23.05 45.03
C ARG A 25 -13.21 -23.62 43.69
N LEU A 26 -14.10 -24.15 42.89
CA LEU A 26 -13.80 -24.49 41.51
C LEU A 26 -13.62 -23.19 40.74
N PRO A 27 -12.53 -23.01 39.96
CA PRO A 27 -12.36 -21.84 39.11
C PRO A 27 -13.53 -21.76 38.13
N ALA A 28 -14.06 -20.55 37.96
CA ALA A 28 -15.09 -20.33 36.97
C ALA A 28 -14.52 -20.66 35.59
N PHE A 29 -15.35 -21.15 34.68
CA PHE A 29 -14.93 -21.65 33.35
C PHE A 29 -14.14 -20.58 32.57
N TYR A 30 -14.42 -19.29 32.77
CA TYR A 30 -13.69 -18.17 32.12
C TYR A 30 -12.31 -17.88 32.75
N GLU A 31 -11.99 -18.44 33.92
CA GLU A 31 -10.68 -18.33 34.58
C GLU A 31 -9.72 -19.47 34.17
N THR A 32 -10.18 -20.40 33.32
CA THR A 32 -9.35 -21.49 32.84
C THR A 32 -8.46 -21.03 31.70
N TRP A 33 -7.22 -21.55 31.63
CA TRP A 33 -6.28 -21.16 30.56
C TRP A 33 -6.82 -21.47 29.14
N TRP A 34 -7.70 -22.43 28.99
CA TRP A 34 -8.42 -22.73 27.76
C TRP A 34 -9.34 -21.59 27.31
N ALA A 35 -9.95 -20.88 28.24
CA ALA A 35 -10.78 -19.72 27.96
C ALA A 35 -9.93 -18.58 27.38
N TYR A 36 -8.73 -18.37 27.90
CA TYR A 36 -7.79 -17.36 27.36
C TYR A 36 -7.35 -17.69 25.93
N LEU A 37 -7.04 -18.97 25.65
CA LEU A 37 -6.76 -19.41 24.27
C LEU A 37 -7.93 -19.11 23.33
N PHE A 38 -9.14 -19.37 23.78
CA PHE A 38 -10.35 -19.12 23.00
C PHE A 38 -10.54 -17.62 22.73
N TYR A 39 -10.29 -16.75 23.71
CA TYR A 39 -10.33 -15.31 23.52
C TYR A 39 -9.29 -14.81 22.52
N VAL A 40 -8.07 -15.31 22.59
CA VAL A 40 -7.01 -14.97 21.63
C VAL A 40 -7.41 -15.36 20.21
N LEU A 41 -7.96 -16.57 20.02
CA LEU A 41 -8.44 -17.02 18.71
C LEU A 41 -9.58 -16.16 18.16
N ILE A 42 -10.52 -15.73 18.99
CA ILE A 42 -11.60 -14.83 18.59
C ILE A 42 -11.04 -13.48 18.16
N VAL A 43 -10.11 -12.89 18.93
CA VAL A 43 -9.50 -11.60 18.59
C VAL A 43 -8.71 -11.70 17.28
N MET A 44 -7.94 -12.76 17.09
CA MET A 44 -7.23 -13.00 15.82
C MET A 44 -8.20 -13.18 14.65
N GLY A 45 -9.29 -13.92 14.83
CA GLY A 45 -10.31 -14.12 13.80
C GLY A 45 -11.00 -12.81 13.39
N VAL A 46 -11.41 -12.00 14.37
CA VAL A 46 -12.04 -10.69 14.13
C VAL A 46 -11.07 -9.72 13.44
N SER A 47 -9.82 -9.68 13.90
CA SER A 47 -8.76 -8.85 13.30
C SER A 47 -8.47 -9.27 11.86
N GLY A 48 -8.30 -10.56 11.59
CA GLY A 48 -8.07 -11.10 10.25
C GLY A 48 -9.24 -10.84 9.30
N TYR A 49 -10.47 -11.02 9.80
CA TYR A 49 -11.68 -10.71 9.01
C TYR A 49 -11.82 -9.22 8.69
N SER A 50 -11.50 -8.35 9.65
CA SER A 50 -11.49 -6.89 9.43
C SER A 50 -10.47 -6.49 8.37
N LEU A 51 -9.26 -7.06 8.43
CA LEU A 51 -8.20 -6.83 7.43
C LEU A 51 -8.63 -7.34 6.05
N TYR A 52 -9.24 -8.53 5.98
CA TYR A 52 -9.76 -9.07 4.72
C TYR A 52 -10.83 -8.15 4.10
N LEU A 53 -11.78 -7.64 4.91
CA LEU A 53 -12.79 -6.70 4.42
C LEU A 53 -12.18 -5.38 3.95
N TYR A 54 -11.15 -4.89 4.64
CA TYR A 54 -10.42 -3.68 4.23
C TYR A 54 -9.73 -3.88 2.88
N LEU A 55 -8.97 -4.96 2.71
CA LEU A 55 -8.30 -5.30 1.45
C LEU A 55 -9.30 -5.46 0.30
N LYS A 56 -10.41 -6.16 0.55
CA LYS A 56 -11.48 -6.33 -0.45
C LYS A 56 -12.14 -5.00 -0.86
N ARG A 57 -12.24 -4.03 0.06
CA ARG A 57 -12.74 -2.67 -0.29
C ARG A 57 -11.74 -1.89 -1.14
N VAL A 58 -10.44 -2.01 -0.83
CA VAL A 58 -9.38 -1.37 -1.61
C VAL A 58 -9.34 -1.95 -3.03
N ASP A 59 -9.40 -3.28 -3.17
CA ASP A 59 -9.43 -3.94 -4.48
C ASP A 59 -10.66 -3.56 -5.31
N ARG A 60 -11.83 -3.45 -4.67
CA ARG A 60 -13.05 -3.02 -5.36
C ARG A 60 -12.92 -1.59 -5.89
N LYS A 61 -12.43 -0.65 -5.07
CA LYS A 61 -12.20 0.73 -5.50
C LYS A 61 -11.17 0.83 -6.63
N ASN A 62 -10.10 0.04 -6.56
CA ASN A 62 -9.11 -0.03 -7.62
C ASN A 62 -9.73 -0.57 -8.93
N ASN A 63 -10.52 -1.64 -8.85
CA ASN A 63 -11.15 -2.24 -10.02
C ASN A 63 -12.22 -1.32 -10.65
N GLU A 64 -13.00 -0.60 -9.85
CA GLU A 64 -13.95 0.40 -10.33
C GLU A 64 -13.23 1.55 -11.05
N MET A 65 -12.15 2.06 -10.49
CA MET A 65 -11.33 3.12 -11.11
C MET A 65 -10.67 2.67 -12.43
N TRP A 66 -10.27 1.38 -12.52
CA TRP A 66 -9.74 0.80 -13.76
C TRP A 66 -10.84 0.49 -14.79
N ALA A 67 -12.04 0.12 -14.36
CA ALA A 67 -13.19 -0.10 -15.22
C ALA A 67 -13.65 1.21 -15.88
N ASP A 68 -13.80 2.29 -15.10
CA ASP A 68 -14.14 3.62 -15.59
C ASP A 68 -13.09 4.15 -16.57
N SER A 69 -11.79 3.92 -16.27
CA SER A 69 -10.71 4.30 -17.18
C SER A 69 -10.75 3.50 -18.49
N LYS A 70 -11.05 2.19 -18.45
CA LYS A 70 -11.22 1.35 -19.65
C LYS A 70 -12.44 1.73 -20.47
N GLU A 71 -13.56 2.07 -19.83
CA GLU A 71 -14.75 2.54 -20.53
C GLU A 71 -14.55 3.90 -21.17
N MET A 72 -13.86 4.82 -20.48
CA MET A 72 -13.49 6.12 -21.06
C MET A 72 -12.56 5.96 -22.25
N ILE A 73 -11.58 5.07 -22.19
CA ILE A 73 -10.69 4.77 -23.31
C ILE A 73 -11.46 4.14 -24.47
N LYS A 74 -12.34 3.17 -24.20
CA LYS A 74 -13.21 2.57 -25.23
C LYS A 74 -14.16 3.59 -25.85
N MET A 75 -14.77 4.46 -25.03
CA MET A 75 -15.65 5.53 -25.49
C MET A 75 -14.86 6.52 -26.37
N ARG A 76 -13.64 6.86 -26.00
CA ARG A 76 -12.76 7.74 -26.76
C ARG A 76 -12.37 7.12 -28.11
N ILE A 77 -11.96 5.84 -28.12
CA ILE A 77 -11.66 5.09 -29.34
C ILE A 77 -12.90 4.96 -30.23
N TYR A 78 -14.08 4.73 -29.64
CA TYR A 78 -15.35 4.66 -30.38
C TYR A 78 -15.76 6.01 -30.98
N LEU A 79 -15.57 7.10 -30.24
CA LEU A 79 -15.79 8.46 -30.73
C LEU A 79 -14.79 8.83 -31.83
N ASP A 80 -13.51 8.52 -31.65
CA ASP A 80 -12.46 8.74 -32.64
C ASP A 80 -12.70 7.93 -33.92
N SER A 81 -13.29 6.73 -33.80
CA SER A 81 -13.62 5.88 -34.98
C SER A 81 -14.89 6.31 -35.72
N LYS A 82 -15.83 6.96 -35.04
CA LYS A 82 -17.11 7.43 -35.66
C LYS A 82 -17.05 8.87 -36.14
N VAL A 83 -16.20 9.68 -35.55
CA VAL A 83 -16.05 11.08 -35.95
C VAL A 83 -14.74 11.17 -36.72
N ASN A 84 -14.83 11.07 -38.02
CA ASN A 84 -13.77 11.37 -38.98
C ASN A 84 -13.53 12.90 -39.03
N LEU A 85 -13.49 13.53 -37.85
CA LEU A 85 -13.02 14.90 -37.72
C LEU A 85 -11.52 14.84 -37.60
N PRO A 86 -10.74 15.64 -38.37
CA PRO A 86 -9.34 15.79 -38.13
C PRO A 86 -9.17 16.19 -36.66
N GLU A 87 -8.37 15.39 -35.90
CA GLU A 87 -8.01 15.76 -34.52
C GLU A 87 -7.60 17.23 -34.54
N PRO A 88 -8.21 18.09 -33.70
CA PRO A 88 -7.80 19.50 -33.70
C PRO A 88 -6.29 19.53 -33.51
N GLU A 89 -5.60 20.26 -34.37
CA GLU A 89 -4.14 20.39 -34.46
C GLU A 89 -3.48 20.57 -33.09
N PHE A 90 -4.24 21.07 -32.13
CA PHE A 90 -3.87 21.28 -30.74
C PHE A 90 -3.70 19.97 -29.96
N VAL A 91 -4.58 18.98 -30.15
CA VAL A 91 -4.51 17.69 -29.47
C VAL A 91 -3.35 16.83 -30.01
N GLN A 92 -3.09 16.94 -31.32
CA GLN A 92 -1.95 16.29 -31.95
C GLN A 92 -0.62 16.87 -31.45
N LEU A 93 -0.55 18.17 -31.26
CA LEU A 93 0.67 18.84 -30.76
C LEU A 93 0.97 18.47 -29.31
N ASP A 94 -0.05 18.40 -28.46
CA ASP A 94 0.08 17.98 -27.06
C ASP A 94 0.51 16.51 -26.94
N LYS A 95 -0.05 15.64 -27.77
CA LYS A 95 0.34 14.22 -27.85
C LYS A 95 1.81 14.07 -28.28
N LEU A 96 2.21 14.75 -29.32
CA LEU A 96 3.59 14.74 -29.80
C LEU A 96 4.57 15.28 -28.75
N LEU A 97 4.19 16.34 -28.03
CA LEU A 97 4.99 16.86 -26.93
C LEU A 97 5.15 15.85 -25.81
N LEU A 98 4.05 15.16 -25.44
CA LEU A 98 4.06 14.15 -24.40
C LEU A 98 4.94 12.94 -24.80
N GLU A 99 4.82 12.46 -26.05
CA GLU A 99 5.65 11.37 -26.58
C GLU A 99 7.14 11.73 -26.55
N LYS A 100 7.51 12.95 -26.96
CA LYS A 100 8.88 13.44 -26.87
C LYS A 100 9.38 13.52 -25.44
N ALA A 101 8.54 13.99 -24.51
CA ALA A 101 8.91 14.07 -23.09
C ALA A 101 9.10 12.69 -22.45
N VAL A 102 8.23 11.74 -22.77
CA VAL A 102 8.37 10.33 -22.32
C VAL A 102 9.68 9.76 -22.85
N LYS A 103 9.92 9.88 -24.15
CA LYS A 103 11.14 9.38 -24.78
C LYS A 103 12.40 10.00 -24.19
N ALA A 104 12.41 11.31 -23.94
CA ALA A 104 13.55 11.97 -23.33
C ALA A 104 13.85 11.44 -21.91
N VAL A 105 12.84 11.08 -21.13
CA VAL A 105 13.05 10.44 -19.83
C VAL A 105 13.51 8.99 -19.99
N GLU A 106 12.94 8.24 -20.93
CA GLU A 106 13.30 6.84 -21.19
C GLU A 106 14.75 6.70 -21.68
N ASP A 107 15.20 7.59 -22.55
CA ASP A 107 16.58 7.62 -23.06
C ASP A 107 17.61 7.95 -21.96
N ASN A 108 17.16 8.54 -20.82
CA ASN A 108 18.00 8.94 -19.70
C ASN A 108 17.61 8.30 -18.37
N LEU A 109 17.00 7.11 -18.38
CA LEU A 109 16.52 6.42 -17.16
C LEU A 109 17.63 6.14 -16.14
N THR A 110 18.82 5.83 -16.63
CA THR A 110 20.00 5.46 -15.83
C THR A 110 20.76 6.67 -15.29
N GLU A 111 20.49 7.86 -15.82
CA GLU A 111 21.19 9.07 -15.40
C GLU A 111 20.64 9.59 -14.06
N PRO A 112 21.49 9.62 -13.00
CA PRO A 112 21.05 10.08 -11.69
C PRO A 112 20.66 11.56 -11.68
N ASP A 113 21.39 12.36 -12.45
CA ASP A 113 21.26 13.82 -12.49
C ASP A 113 20.24 14.31 -13.53
N PHE A 114 19.50 13.38 -14.18
CA PHE A 114 18.45 13.77 -15.11
C PHE A 114 17.27 14.38 -14.36
N ASP A 115 17.29 15.68 -14.23
CA ASP A 115 16.32 16.50 -13.50
C ASP A 115 15.37 17.26 -14.45
N VAL A 116 14.57 18.15 -13.88
CA VAL A 116 13.63 19.02 -14.63
C VAL A 116 14.33 19.94 -15.60
N THR A 117 15.57 20.36 -15.31
CA THR A 117 16.37 21.23 -16.17
C THR A 117 16.85 20.44 -17.38
N ALA A 118 17.41 19.25 -17.15
CA ALA A 118 17.84 18.36 -18.22
C ALA A 118 16.68 17.97 -19.16
N LEU A 119 15.48 17.71 -18.60
CA LEU A 119 14.29 17.45 -19.42
C LEU A 119 13.89 18.67 -20.24
N ALA A 120 13.94 19.88 -19.65
CA ALA A 120 13.62 21.13 -20.37
C ALA A 120 14.59 21.38 -21.53
N ASP A 121 15.87 21.16 -21.31
CA ASP A 121 16.92 21.28 -22.32
C ASP A 121 16.74 20.24 -23.46
N ALA A 122 16.46 18.96 -23.12
CA ALA A 122 16.15 17.91 -24.08
C ALA A 122 14.90 18.23 -24.94
N MET A 123 13.95 18.97 -24.35
CA MET A 123 12.73 19.42 -25.04
C MET A 123 12.90 20.75 -25.77
N ASN A 124 14.08 21.38 -25.72
CA ASN A 124 14.35 22.73 -26.24
C ASN A 124 13.36 23.78 -25.72
N MET A 125 13.06 23.75 -24.42
CA MET A 125 12.11 24.63 -23.77
C MET A 125 12.69 25.23 -22.49
N SER A 126 12.19 26.42 -22.10
CA SER A 126 12.48 26.91 -20.76
C SER A 126 11.78 26.04 -19.71
N ARG A 127 12.39 25.91 -18.53
CA ARG A 127 11.82 25.17 -17.39
C ARG A 127 10.39 25.62 -17.04
N SER A 128 10.11 26.92 -17.11
CA SER A 128 8.78 27.46 -16.86
C SER A 128 7.76 27.05 -17.92
N THR A 129 8.16 27.03 -19.19
CA THR A 129 7.32 26.59 -20.31
C THR A 129 7.01 25.10 -20.20
N LEU A 130 8.01 24.26 -19.93
CA LEU A 130 7.85 22.84 -19.70
C LEU A 130 6.89 22.57 -18.56
N THR A 131 7.08 23.24 -17.40
CA THR A 131 6.23 23.08 -16.22
C THR A 131 4.77 23.39 -16.53
N ARG A 132 4.52 24.54 -17.19
CA ARG A 132 3.17 24.94 -17.56
C ARG A 132 2.51 23.96 -18.51
N LYS A 133 3.23 23.51 -19.55
CA LYS A 133 2.69 22.58 -20.56
C LYS A 133 2.46 21.19 -19.97
N LEU A 134 3.43 20.58 -19.28
CA LEU A 134 3.26 19.28 -18.67
C LEU A 134 2.13 19.28 -17.64
N LYS A 135 2.03 20.32 -16.81
CA LYS A 135 0.95 20.43 -15.83
C LYS A 135 -0.42 20.59 -16.50
N ALA A 136 -0.52 21.32 -17.62
CA ALA A 136 -1.76 21.44 -18.37
C ALA A 136 -2.21 20.14 -18.99
N ILE A 137 -1.28 19.34 -19.55
CA ILE A 137 -1.58 18.09 -20.25
C ILE A 137 -1.77 16.91 -19.28
N THR A 138 -0.90 16.79 -18.28
CA THR A 138 -0.83 15.60 -17.41
C THR A 138 -1.39 15.82 -16.01
N GLY A 139 -1.65 17.07 -15.62
CA GLY A 139 -1.99 17.45 -14.24
C GLY A 139 -0.83 17.34 -13.25
N ARG A 140 0.36 16.87 -13.68
CA ARG A 140 1.52 16.58 -12.83
C ARG A 140 2.62 17.62 -12.96
N THR A 141 3.45 17.77 -11.93
CA THR A 141 4.68 18.56 -12.05
C THR A 141 5.71 17.79 -12.90
N PRO A 142 6.68 18.47 -13.55
CA PRO A 142 7.73 17.78 -14.31
C PRO A 142 8.55 16.79 -13.48
N LEU A 143 8.79 17.09 -12.21
CA LEU A 143 9.48 16.18 -11.30
C LEU A 143 8.66 14.90 -11.06
N ASP A 144 7.36 15.05 -10.80
CA ASP A 144 6.45 13.91 -10.62
C ASP A 144 6.29 13.12 -11.92
N PHE A 145 6.35 13.79 -13.07
CA PHE A 145 6.30 13.15 -14.38
C PHE A 145 7.52 12.24 -14.60
N ILE A 146 8.74 12.75 -14.37
CA ILE A 146 9.98 11.97 -14.47
C ILE A 146 9.92 10.79 -13.50
N ARG A 147 9.53 11.04 -12.24
CA ARG A 147 9.42 10.02 -11.20
C ARG A 147 8.42 8.91 -11.59
N ASN A 148 7.26 9.29 -12.10
CA ASN A 148 6.24 8.32 -12.54
C ASN A 148 6.77 7.38 -13.63
N ILE A 149 7.48 7.91 -14.63
CA ILE A 149 8.06 7.09 -15.69
C ILE A 149 9.12 6.14 -15.11
N LYS A 150 10.06 6.67 -14.29
CA LYS A 150 11.07 5.85 -13.61
C LYS A 150 10.43 4.75 -12.75
N MET A 151 9.34 5.03 -12.03
CA MET A 151 8.63 4.04 -11.20
C MET A 151 7.91 2.98 -12.06
N LYS A 152 7.35 3.34 -13.20
CA LYS A 152 6.77 2.35 -14.14
C LYS A 152 7.83 1.39 -14.68
N HIS A 153 8.99 1.90 -15.04
CA HIS A 153 10.11 1.06 -15.45
C HIS A 153 10.62 0.18 -14.30
N ALA A 154 10.71 0.74 -13.09
CA ALA A 154 11.05 -0.02 -11.89
C ALA A 154 10.12 -1.21 -11.69
N ARG A 155 8.81 -1.00 -11.81
CA ARG A 155 7.81 -2.06 -11.67
C ARG A 155 8.04 -3.17 -12.70
N HIS A 156 8.27 -2.80 -13.95
CA HIS A 156 8.52 -3.78 -15.01
C HIS A 156 9.81 -4.56 -14.77
N MET A 157 10.88 -3.88 -14.32
CA MET A 157 12.14 -4.54 -13.98
C MET A 157 12.03 -5.49 -12.78
N LEU A 158 11.14 -5.20 -11.83
CA LEU A 158 10.88 -6.05 -10.65
C LEU A 158 9.97 -7.26 -10.96
N GLU A 159 9.31 -7.31 -12.11
CA GLU A 159 8.62 -8.51 -12.60
C GLU A 159 9.63 -9.62 -12.95
N ASP A 160 10.85 -9.25 -13.27
CA ASP A 160 11.99 -10.14 -13.44
C ASP A 160 12.53 -10.55 -12.05
N LYS A 161 12.28 -11.80 -11.65
CA LYS A 161 12.62 -12.33 -10.32
C LYS A 161 14.12 -12.38 -10.03
N ASP A 162 14.96 -12.21 -11.06
CA ASP A 162 16.41 -12.26 -10.93
C ASP A 162 17.02 -10.92 -10.49
N LYS A 163 16.21 -9.85 -10.46
CA LYS A 163 16.66 -8.50 -10.07
C LYS A 163 16.25 -8.12 -8.66
N SER A 164 17.23 -7.74 -7.86
CA SER A 164 16.95 -7.22 -6.52
C SER A 164 16.42 -5.77 -6.55
N VAL A 165 15.63 -5.39 -5.54
CA VAL A 165 15.16 -4.00 -5.38
C VAL A 165 16.30 -2.99 -5.35
N THR A 166 17.45 -3.38 -4.80
CA THR A 166 18.64 -2.52 -4.72
C THR A 166 19.26 -2.29 -6.08
N GLU A 167 19.37 -3.33 -6.91
CA GLU A 167 19.86 -3.24 -8.28
C GLU A 167 18.94 -2.39 -9.15
N VAL A 168 17.62 -2.62 -9.06
CA VAL A 168 16.65 -1.82 -9.83
C VAL A 168 16.71 -0.35 -9.44
N ALA A 169 16.80 -0.04 -8.13
CA ALA A 169 16.96 1.33 -7.68
C ALA A 169 18.23 1.97 -8.22
N ALA A 170 19.37 1.28 -8.14
CA ALA A 170 20.65 1.75 -8.66
C ALA A 170 20.60 1.97 -10.19
N THR A 171 20.02 1.04 -10.94
CA THR A 171 19.87 1.14 -12.39
C THR A 171 19.07 2.38 -12.81
N LEU A 172 18.08 2.78 -12.03
CA LEU A 172 17.25 3.96 -12.29
C LEU A 172 17.81 5.26 -11.67
N GLY A 173 19.08 5.23 -11.20
CA GLY A 173 19.78 6.38 -10.67
C GLY A 173 19.35 6.78 -9.24
N TYR A 174 18.76 5.86 -8.46
CA TYR A 174 18.42 6.11 -7.06
C TYR A 174 19.53 5.61 -6.15
N PHE A 175 20.34 6.52 -5.61
CA PHE A 175 21.39 6.18 -4.63
C PHE A 175 20.84 5.74 -3.27
N ASN A 176 19.63 6.19 -2.92
CA ASN A 176 19.00 5.88 -1.63
C ASN A 176 17.82 4.91 -1.83
N ARG A 177 18.05 3.63 -1.47
CA ARG A 177 17.02 2.58 -1.53
C ARG A 177 15.75 2.94 -0.73
N LYS A 178 15.89 3.60 0.43
CA LYS A 178 14.75 3.98 1.26
C LYS A 178 13.88 5.01 0.54
N TYR A 179 14.50 6.00 -0.08
CA TYR A 179 13.80 7.00 -0.90
C TYR A 179 13.11 6.37 -2.10
N PHE A 180 13.80 5.47 -2.83
CA PHE A 180 13.20 4.70 -3.92
C PHE A 180 11.95 3.93 -3.46
N THR A 181 12.05 3.19 -2.33
CA THR A 181 10.92 2.43 -1.78
C THR A 181 9.74 3.34 -1.42
N THR A 182 10.00 4.54 -0.90
CA THR A 182 8.96 5.52 -0.60
C THR A 182 8.27 6.00 -1.88
N CYS A 183 9.03 6.40 -2.90
CA CYS A 183 8.49 6.81 -4.20
C CYS A 183 7.67 5.70 -4.87
N PHE A 184 8.14 4.46 -4.80
CA PHE A 184 7.45 3.31 -5.36
C PHE A 184 6.12 3.04 -4.63
N LYS A 185 6.14 3.12 -3.31
CA LYS A 185 4.93 2.96 -2.49
C LYS A 185 3.92 4.08 -2.71
N GLU A 186 4.37 5.32 -2.89
CA GLU A 186 3.50 6.46 -3.21
C GLU A 186 2.80 6.27 -4.56
N GLU A 187 3.50 5.74 -5.58
CA GLU A 187 2.95 5.58 -6.92
C GLU A 187 2.03 4.35 -7.03
N PHE A 188 2.37 3.23 -6.40
CA PHE A 188 1.65 1.95 -6.58
C PHE A 188 0.89 1.48 -5.35
N GLY A 189 1.00 2.15 -4.21
CA GLY A 189 0.34 1.76 -2.95
C GLY A 189 0.94 0.52 -2.27
N MET A 190 1.99 -0.07 -2.85
CA MET A 190 2.68 -1.27 -2.36
C MET A 190 4.20 -1.08 -2.34
N THR A 191 4.89 -1.84 -1.51
CA THR A 191 6.36 -1.85 -1.47
C THR A 191 6.92 -2.68 -2.63
N PRO A 192 8.08 -2.29 -3.19
CA PRO A 192 8.80 -3.14 -4.13
C PRO A 192 9.30 -4.39 -3.41
N SER A 193 8.97 -5.56 -3.89
CA SER A 193 9.38 -6.86 -3.31
C SER A 193 9.86 -7.79 -4.42
#